data_ec8abc753d0a32f91ad8e9fe5f5e071a
#
_entry.id   ec8abc753d0a32f91ad8e9fe5f5e071a
#
_cell.length_a   1.000
_cell.length_b   1.000
_cell.length_c   1.000
_cell.angle_alpha   90.00
_cell.angle_beta   90.00
_cell.angle_gamma   90.00
#
_symmetry.space_group_name_H-M   'P 1'
#
loop_
_entity.id
_entity.type
_entity.pdbx_description
1 polymer ?
#
loop_
_entity_poly.entity_id
_entity_poly.type
_entity_poly.pdbx_seq_one_letter_code
_entity_poly.pdbx_strand_id
1 'polypeptide(L)'
;MGSGTGTGFVIRSDGYILTNNHVVENVRRSGSLKVSFNDGKVVRGKIVGVDPAYDLAVIKVARTGVPALQFGNSDKVQVGDAVIAIGSPLGLSGTVTSGIISAKNRAVTAGDGESEGSFINALQTDAAINPGNSGGPLVDKTGAVVGVNSAIATLGSSFGSQSGSIGLGFAIPINQARRTAEELIKTGKSSYPVLGISVDTSFAEGGARVASVSPDSPAESAGIETGDVIIELGGRKITNSDELIVAIRDKAPGDQVSITLKRNDVTKVVKATLVAAQK
;
A
#
# COMPACT_ATOMS: atom_id res chain seq x y z
N MET A 1 -12.26 23.99 -9.05
CA MET A 1 -10.93 23.49 -8.63
C MET A 1 -11.12 22.79 -7.29
N GLY A 2 -11.12 21.48 -7.26
CA GLY A 2 -11.27 20.72 -6.01
C GLY A 2 -9.99 20.83 -5.18
N SER A 3 -10.08 21.36 -3.97
CA SER A 3 -8.99 21.24 -2.99
C SER A 3 -9.05 19.86 -2.38
N GLY A 4 -8.11 19.00 -2.69
CA GLY A 4 -7.91 17.74 -1.97
C GLY A 4 -7.37 18.03 -0.57
N THR A 5 -7.93 17.40 0.46
CA THR A 5 -7.43 17.43 1.83
C THR A 5 -7.09 16.03 2.29
N GLY A 6 -6.03 15.87 3.07
CA GLY A 6 -5.60 14.59 3.63
C GLY A 6 -4.63 14.82 4.78
N THR A 7 -4.09 13.76 5.29
CA THR A 7 -3.16 13.76 6.41
C THR A 7 -1.78 13.29 5.96
N GLY A 8 -0.76 13.64 6.71
CA GLY A 8 0.59 13.09 6.63
C GLY A 8 1.24 13.11 7.99
N PHE A 9 2.33 12.41 8.15
CA PHE A 9 3.10 12.42 9.38
C PHE A 9 4.59 12.56 9.12
N VAL A 10 5.28 13.22 10.03
CA VAL A 10 6.72 13.49 9.93
C VAL A 10 7.48 12.19 10.17
N ILE A 11 8.35 11.82 9.22
CA ILE A 11 9.19 10.62 9.29
C ILE A 11 10.67 10.94 9.56
N ARG A 12 11.06 12.21 9.42
CA ARG A 12 12.41 12.68 9.71
C ARG A 12 12.36 14.11 10.25
N SER A 13 13.18 14.41 11.25
CA SER A 13 13.22 15.72 11.94
C SER A 13 13.63 16.89 11.05
N ASP A 14 14.21 16.61 9.88
CA ASP A 14 14.56 17.59 8.87
C ASP A 14 13.40 17.96 7.92
N GLY A 15 12.17 17.43 8.19
CA GLY A 15 10.94 17.84 7.52
C GLY A 15 10.50 16.96 6.36
N TYR A 16 10.89 15.68 6.33
CA TYR A 16 10.25 14.70 5.44
C TYR A 16 8.95 14.21 6.06
N ILE A 17 7.91 14.14 5.24
CA ILE A 17 6.54 13.75 5.61
C ILE A 17 6.11 12.62 4.67
N LEU A 18 5.55 11.57 5.23
CA LEU A 18 4.91 10.47 4.49
C LEU A 18 3.41 10.69 4.44
N THR A 19 2.80 10.41 3.29
CA THR A 19 1.36 10.49 3.03
C THR A 19 0.98 9.55 1.89
N ASN A 20 -0.30 9.52 1.50
CA ASN A 20 -0.74 8.80 0.30
C ASN A 20 -0.48 9.59 -0.99
N ASN A 21 -0.33 8.86 -2.12
CA ASN A 21 -0.20 9.46 -3.44
C ASN A 21 -1.47 10.21 -3.85
N HIS A 22 -2.65 9.62 -3.66
CA HIS A 22 -3.92 10.28 -4.02
C HIS A 22 -4.15 11.60 -3.28
N VAL A 23 -3.60 11.77 -2.07
CA VAL A 23 -3.68 13.03 -1.30
C VAL A 23 -2.95 14.17 -2.01
N VAL A 24 -1.87 13.88 -2.73
CA VAL A 24 -1.04 14.88 -3.41
C VAL A 24 -1.26 14.95 -4.92
N GLU A 25 -2.07 14.07 -5.49
CA GLU A 25 -2.25 13.96 -6.94
C GLU A 25 -2.79 15.26 -7.56
N ASN A 26 -3.84 15.83 -6.98
CA ASN A 26 -4.42 17.09 -7.45
C ASN A 26 -3.43 18.26 -7.36
N VAL A 27 -2.52 18.23 -6.38
CA VAL A 27 -1.50 19.25 -6.18
C VAL A 27 -0.41 19.19 -7.25
N ARG A 28 -0.10 18.00 -7.78
CA ARG A 28 0.83 17.84 -8.90
C ARG A 28 0.41 18.64 -10.13
N ARG A 29 -0.91 18.82 -10.31
CA ARG A 29 -1.50 19.61 -11.42
C ARG A 29 -1.55 21.11 -11.11
N SER A 30 -1.76 21.50 -9.83
CA SER A 30 -1.93 22.89 -9.40
C SER A 30 -0.65 23.57 -8.91
N GLY A 31 0.38 22.79 -8.57
CA GLY A 31 1.69 23.30 -8.13
C GLY A 31 1.76 23.92 -6.73
N SER A 32 0.68 23.87 -5.93
CA SER A 32 0.63 24.52 -4.61
C SER A 32 0.27 23.53 -3.50
N LEU A 33 1.28 22.99 -2.81
CA LEU A 33 1.13 22.15 -1.63
C LEU A 33 1.32 22.97 -0.37
N LYS A 34 0.32 22.95 0.52
CA LYS A 34 0.40 23.54 1.86
C LYS A 34 0.29 22.44 2.91
N VAL A 35 1.15 22.50 3.90
CA VAL A 35 1.17 21.60 5.05
C VAL A 35 0.87 22.41 6.30
N SER A 36 -0.23 22.06 6.97
CA SER A 36 -0.63 22.64 8.26
C SER A 36 -0.15 21.72 9.39
N PHE A 37 0.56 22.25 10.35
CA PHE A 37 1.03 21.53 11.53
C PHE A 37 0.09 21.74 12.72
N ASN A 38 0.14 20.84 13.71
CA ASN A 38 -0.70 20.93 14.92
C ASN A 38 -0.48 22.20 15.76
N ASP A 39 0.68 22.88 15.60
CA ASP A 39 0.94 24.17 16.24
C ASP A 39 0.36 25.37 15.47
N GLY A 40 -0.48 25.11 14.46
CA GLY A 40 -1.14 26.11 13.63
C GLY A 40 -0.26 26.70 12.52
N LYS A 41 1.01 26.33 12.44
CA LYS A 41 1.90 26.82 11.37
C LYS A 41 1.58 26.15 10.04
N VAL A 42 1.47 26.96 8.99
CA VAL A 42 1.28 26.53 7.62
C VAL A 42 2.54 26.83 6.81
N VAL A 43 3.09 25.80 6.17
CA VAL A 43 4.30 25.93 5.33
C VAL A 43 4.06 25.34 3.95
N ARG A 44 4.83 25.79 2.96
CA ARG A 44 4.82 25.18 1.63
C ARG A 44 5.57 23.85 1.67
N GLY A 45 4.99 22.82 1.05
CA GLY A 45 5.62 21.53 0.82
C GLY A 45 6.08 21.40 -0.64
N LYS A 46 7.07 20.54 -0.84
CA LYS A 46 7.53 20.07 -2.16
C LYS A 46 7.39 18.56 -2.19
N ILE A 47 6.78 18.02 -3.24
CA ILE A 47 6.74 16.57 -3.47
C ILE A 47 8.16 16.11 -3.83
N VAL A 48 8.69 15.15 -3.08
CA VAL A 48 10.01 14.53 -3.30
C VAL A 48 9.87 13.41 -4.32
N GLY A 49 8.85 12.58 -4.15
CA GLY A 49 8.52 11.50 -5.05
C GLY A 49 7.17 10.90 -4.70
N VAL A 50 6.62 10.14 -5.63
CA VAL A 50 5.35 9.43 -5.50
C VAL A 50 5.47 8.01 -5.99
N ASP A 51 4.70 7.13 -5.40
CA ASP A 51 4.50 5.75 -5.82
C ASP A 51 3.01 5.44 -5.97
N PRO A 52 2.46 5.54 -7.20
CA PRO A 52 1.07 5.18 -7.44
C PRO A 52 0.77 3.70 -7.20
N ALA A 53 1.75 2.79 -7.40
CA ALA A 53 1.55 1.36 -7.25
C ALA A 53 1.24 0.94 -5.80
N TYR A 54 1.75 1.70 -4.82
CA TYR A 54 1.51 1.48 -3.40
C TYR A 54 0.72 2.62 -2.74
N ASP A 55 0.23 3.59 -3.53
CA ASP A 55 -0.47 4.78 -3.04
C ASP A 55 0.31 5.55 -1.97
N LEU A 56 1.61 5.78 -2.18
CA LEU A 56 2.49 6.48 -1.25
C LEU A 56 3.12 7.72 -1.88
N ALA A 57 3.39 8.73 -1.05
CA ALA A 57 4.10 9.93 -1.43
C ALA A 57 4.98 10.46 -0.30
N VAL A 58 6.10 11.05 -0.66
CA VAL A 58 6.98 11.76 0.27
C VAL A 58 6.99 13.24 -0.07
N ILE A 59 6.77 14.06 0.95
CA ILE A 59 6.79 15.52 0.90
C ILE A 59 7.97 16.03 1.70
N LYS A 60 8.60 17.13 1.26
CA LYS A 60 9.61 17.87 1.99
C LYS A 60 9.11 19.27 2.31
N VAL A 61 9.25 19.68 3.56
CA VAL A 61 8.99 21.05 4.03
C VAL A 61 10.26 21.71 4.53
N ALA A 62 10.34 23.05 4.42
CA ALA A 62 11.46 23.83 4.96
C ALA A 62 11.25 24.10 6.47
N ARG A 63 11.13 23.01 7.25
CA ARG A 63 10.97 23.04 8.69
C ARG A 63 11.81 21.95 9.32
N THR A 64 12.68 22.31 10.26
CA THR A 64 13.57 21.41 10.99
C THR A 64 13.18 21.32 12.47
N GLY A 65 13.69 20.30 13.17
CA GLY A 65 13.40 20.10 14.59
C GLY A 65 11.96 19.64 14.86
N VAL A 66 11.25 19.17 13.85
CA VAL A 66 9.90 18.63 14.02
C VAL A 66 10.01 17.19 14.54
N PRO A 67 9.28 16.83 15.61
CA PRO A 67 9.27 15.45 16.08
C PRO A 67 8.84 14.48 15.00
N ALA A 68 9.69 13.49 14.72
CA ALA A 68 9.37 12.40 13.79
C ALA A 68 8.73 11.25 14.57
N LEU A 69 7.72 10.60 13.97
CA LEU A 69 7.15 9.39 14.52
C LEU A 69 8.12 8.22 14.34
N GLN A 70 8.14 7.34 15.34
CA GLN A 70 8.91 6.10 15.25
C GLN A 70 8.15 5.07 14.44
N PHE A 71 8.84 4.34 13.57
CA PHE A 71 8.30 3.20 12.87
C PHE A 71 8.29 1.96 13.77
N GLY A 72 7.15 1.31 13.85
CA GLY A 72 6.99 -0.01 14.42
C GLY A 72 7.44 -1.11 13.43
N ASN A 73 6.87 -2.29 13.61
CA ASN A 73 7.11 -3.42 12.72
C ASN A 73 5.77 -4.09 12.36
N SER A 74 5.28 -3.83 11.14
CA SER A 74 4.00 -4.36 10.67
C SER A 74 3.96 -5.89 10.53
N ASP A 75 5.11 -6.56 10.41
CA ASP A 75 5.15 -8.02 10.29
C ASP A 75 4.82 -8.69 11.64
N LYS A 76 5.15 -8.00 12.76
CA LYS A 76 4.90 -8.49 14.13
C LYS A 76 3.48 -8.21 14.63
N VAL A 77 2.74 -7.35 13.93
CA VAL A 77 1.36 -7.02 14.29
C VAL A 77 0.49 -8.26 14.21
N GLN A 78 -0.40 -8.44 15.18
CA GLN A 78 -1.32 -9.58 15.27
C GLN A 78 -2.77 -9.10 15.20
N VAL A 79 -3.66 -9.98 14.74
CA VAL A 79 -5.11 -9.75 14.81
C VAL A 79 -5.50 -9.65 16.29
N GLY A 80 -6.27 -8.61 16.62
CA GLY A 80 -6.64 -8.26 17.99
C GLY A 80 -5.73 -7.20 18.64
N ASP A 81 -4.58 -6.85 18.04
CA ASP A 81 -3.75 -5.77 18.57
C ASP A 81 -4.49 -4.44 18.53
N ALA A 82 -4.48 -3.71 19.64
CA ALA A 82 -5.06 -2.38 19.73
C ALA A 82 -4.28 -1.38 18.88
N VAL A 83 -5.01 -0.59 18.11
CA VAL A 83 -4.45 0.46 17.24
C VAL A 83 -5.25 1.76 17.33
N ILE A 84 -4.57 2.85 17.00
CA ILE A 84 -5.13 4.20 16.95
C ILE A 84 -4.84 4.78 15.57
N ALA A 85 -5.89 5.20 14.88
CA ALA A 85 -5.78 5.92 13.63
C ALA A 85 -5.85 7.44 13.89
N ILE A 86 -4.91 8.17 13.32
CA ILE A 86 -4.81 9.62 13.49
C ILE A 86 -4.95 10.30 12.13
N GLY A 87 -5.72 11.38 12.08
CA GLY A 87 -5.94 12.11 10.85
C GLY A 87 -6.62 13.46 11.01
N SER A 88 -7.03 14.03 9.88
CA SER A 88 -7.71 15.33 9.80
C SER A 88 -8.93 15.24 8.87
N PRO A 89 -9.94 14.41 9.21
CA PRO A 89 -11.12 14.26 8.38
C PRO A 89 -11.86 15.60 8.30
N LEU A 90 -12.32 15.96 7.10
CA LEU A 90 -13.09 17.19 6.83
C LEU A 90 -12.40 18.48 7.31
N GLY A 91 -11.06 18.48 7.45
CA GLY A 91 -10.33 19.64 7.98
C GLY A 91 -10.31 19.76 9.51
N LEU A 92 -10.91 18.80 10.22
CA LEU A 92 -10.86 18.71 11.68
C LEU A 92 -9.50 18.10 12.10
N SER A 93 -8.52 18.97 12.35
CA SER A 93 -7.18 18.53 12.73
C SER A 93 -7.18 17.79 14.05
N GLY A 94 -6.36 16.70 14.16
CA GLY A 94 -6.18 15.94 15.38
C GLY A 94 -7.32 14.98 15.69
N THR A 95 -8.09 14.53 14.70
CA THR A 95 -9.07 13.45 14.92
C THR A 95 -8.34 12.15 15.19
N VAL A 96 -8.76 11.48 16.26
CA VAL A 96 -8.24 10.20 16.72
C VAL A 96 -9.39 9.20 16.81
N THR A 97 -9.22 8.04 16.19
CA THR A 97 -10.13 6.91 16.32
C THR A 97 -9.35 5.69 16.80
N SER A 98 -9.99 4.81 17.57
CA SER A 98 -9.38 3.60 18.11
C SER A 98 -10.11 2.36 17.65
N GLY A 99 -9.38 1.27 17.54
CA GLY A 99 -9.87 -0.04 17.19
C GLY A 99 -8.80 -1.10 17.37
N ILE A 100 -8.94 -2.19 16.64
CA ILE A 100 -8.00 -3.30 16.62
C ILE A 100 -7.55 -3.60 15.17
N ILE A 101 -6.51 -4.37 15.03
CA ILE A 101 -6.23 -5.07 13.77
C ILE A 101 -7.25 -6.18 13.60
N SER A 102 -8.15 -6.04 12.65
CA SER A 102 -9.23 -7.00 12.36
C SER A 102 -8.76 -8.15 11.47
N ALA A 103 -7.81 -7.87 10.56
CA ALA A 103 -7.19 -8.86 9.68
C ALA A 103 -5.85 -8.36 9.14
N LYS A 104 -5.06 -9.31 8.61
CA LYS A 104 -3.81 -9.05 7.88
C LYS A 104 -3.91 -9.59 6.47
N ASN A 105 -3.01 -9.15 5.62
CA ASN A 105 -2.87 -9.68 4.25
C ASN A 105 -4.14 -9.54 3.41
N ARG A 106 -4.88 -8.44 3.59
CA ARG A 106 -6.03 -8.14 2.75
C ARG A 106 -5.56 -7.57 1.42
N ALA A 107 -5.88 -8.25 0.34
CA ALA A 107 -5.70 -7.71 -1.00
C ALA A 107 -6.75 -6.64 -1.23
N VAL A 108 -6.32 -5.38 -1.24
CA VAL A 108 -7.19 -4.23 -1.51
C VAL A 108 -6.63 -3.43 -2.66
N THR A 109 -7.52 -2.82 -3.41
CA THR A 109 -7.19 -1.87 -4.47
C THR A 109 -7.54 -0.46 -4.01
N ALA A 110 -6.70 0.51 -4.33
CA ALA A 110 -7.00 1.91 -4.13
C ALA A 110 -6.90 2.63 -5.48
N GLY A 111 -7.91 3.43 -5.81
CA GLY A 111 -8.02 4.17 -7.08
C GLY A 111 -9.49 4.34 -7.49
N ASP A 112 -9.72 5.24 -8.42
CA ASP A 112 -11.04 5.59 -8.97
C ASP A 112 -11.48 4.73 -10.17
N GLY A 113 -10.73 3.65 -10.46
CA GLY A 113 -11.05 2.72 -11.56
C GLY A 113 -10.56 3.15 -12.95
N GLU A 114 -10.04 4.37 -13.13
CA GLU A 114 -9.57 4.88 -14.42
C GLU A 114 -8.04 4.83 -14.60
N SER A 115 -7.28 4.69 -13.50
CA SER A 115 -5.83 4.54 -13.52
C SER A 115 -5.42 3.12 -13.12
N GLU A 116 -4.18 2.71 -13.42
CA GLU A 116 -3.62 1.46 -12.87
C GLU A 116 -3.76 1.48 -11.35
N GLY A 117 -4.76 0.76 -10.82
CA GLY A 117 -5.08 0.70 -9.40
C GLY A 117 -3.86 0.30 -8.57
N SER A 118 -3.69 0.94 -7.42
CA SER A 118 -2.71 0.46 -6.46
C SER A 118 -3.18 -0.86 -5.85
N PHE A 119 -2.26 -1.82 -5.74
CA PHE A 119 -2.51 -3.11 -5.11
C PHE A 119 -1.75 -3.15 -3.78
N ILE A 120 -2.49 -3.22 -2.70
CA ILE A 120 -1.96 -3.08 -1.34
C ILE A 120 -2.20 -4.37 -0.56
N ASN A 121 -1.15 -4.90 0.08
CA ASN A 121 -1.26 -5.95 1.09
C ASN A 121 -1.64 -5.32 2.43
N ALA A 122 -2.93 -4.98 2.61
CA ALA A 122 -3.36 -4.13 3.69
C ALA A 122 -3.48 -4.83 5.05
N LEU A 123 -3.25 -4.03 6.11
CA LEU A 123 -3.80 -4.28 7.44
C LEU A 123 -5.25 -3.78 7.44
N GLN A 124 -6.17 -4.61 7.95
CA GLN A 124 -7.57 -4.22 8.17
C GLN A 124 -7.76 -3.82 9.64
N THR A 125 -8.50 -2.74 9.87
CA THR A 125 -8.87 -2.28 11.22
C THR A 125 -10.34 -1.88 11.27
N ASP A 126 -10.95 -1.96 12.43
CA ASP A 126 -12.28 -1.43 12.73
C ASP A 126 -12.22 0.01 13.28
N ALA A 127 -11.03 0.54 13.55
CA ALA A 127 -10.86 1.98 13.80
C ALA A 127 -11.46 2.75 12.62
N ALA A 128 -12.28 3.77 12.89
CA ALA A 128 -13.00 4.51 11.87
C ALA A 128 -12.04 5.30 10.96
N ILE A 129 -11.88 4.83 9.72
CA ILE A 129 -11.11 5.50 8.67
C ILE A 129 -12.11 6.17 7.72
N ASN A 130 -12.02 7.49 7.62
CA ASN A 130 -12.88 8.33 6.78
C ASN A 130 -12.03 9.23 5.87
N PRO A 131 -12.61 9.80 4.79
CA PRO A 131 -11.94 10.79 3.96
C PRO A 131 -11.30 11.90 4.79
N GLY A 132 -9.98 12.13 4.58
CA GLY A 132 -9.16 13.03 5.38
C GLY A 132 -8.21 12.32 6.34
N ASN A 133 -8.49 11.08 6.77
CA ASN A 133 -7.53 10.24 7.51
C ASN A 133 -6.46 9.64 6.58
N SER A 134 -6.73 9.55 5.28
CA SER A 134 -5.76 9.07 4.28
C SER A 134 -4.41 9.75 4.42
N GLY A 135 -3.34 8.98 4.47
CA GLY A 135 -1.96 9.42 4.66
C GLY A 135 -1.55 9.62 6.12
N GLY A 136 -2.50 9.57 7.05
CA GLY A 136 -2.22 9.61 8.48
C GLY A 136 -1.69 8.29 9.02
N PRO A 137 -1.06 8.29 10.21
CA PRO A 137 -0.50 7.09 10.81
C PRO A 137 -1.58 6.22 11.47
N LEU A 138 -1.44 4.90 11.35
CA LEU A 138 -2.02 3.91 12.24
C LEU A 138 -0.92 3.53 13.23
N VAL A 139 -1.13 3.78 14.51
CA VAL A 139 -0.12 3.52 15.54
C VAL A 139 -0.57 2.42 16.49
N ASP A 140 0.38 1.71 17.06
CA ASP A 140 0.16 0.74 18.12
C ASP A 140 0.05 1.42 19.50
N LYS A 141 -0.16 0.63 20.55
CA LYS A 141 -0.28 1.10 21.95
C LYS A 141 0.96 1.82 22.47
N THR A 142 2.11 1.71 21.82
CA THR A 142 3.37 2.41 22.18
C THR A 142 3.53 3.73 21.43
N GLY A 143 2.62 4.04 20.47
CA GLY A 143 2.70 5.19 19.59
C GLY A 143 3.61 4.96 18.38
N ALA A 144 4.12 3.75 18.17
CA ALA A 144 4.89 3.41 16.98
C ALA A 144 3.95 3.18 15.78
N VAL A 145 4.33 3.72 14.62
CA VAL A 145 3.54 3.59 13.39
C VAL A 145 3.61 2.17 12.86
N VAL A 146 2.46 1.51 12.69
CA VAL A 146 2.34 0.17 12.12
C VAL A 146 1.72 0.19 10.72
N GLY A 147 1.10 1.31 10.31
CA GLY A 147 0.55 1.46 8.98
C GLY A 147 0.27 2.91 8.58
N VAL A 148 -0.04 3.12 7.31
CA VAL A 148 -0.50 4.40 6.73
C VAL A 148 -1.96 4.24 6.33
N ASN A 149 -2.86 5.01 6.94
CA ASN A 149 -4.31 4.93 6.70
C ASN A 149 -4.64 5.24 5.24
N SER A 150 -5.57 4.49 4.65
CA SER A 150 -6.09 4.76 3.30
C SER A 150 -7.61 4.63 3.31
N ALA A 151 -8.31 5.75 3.15
CA ALA A 151 -9.78 5.81 3.15
C ALA A 151 -10.40 5.43 1.80
N ILE A 152 -9.59 5.30 0.74
CA ILE A 152 -10.04 4.89 -0.60
C ILE A 152 -9.74 3.43 -0.92
N ALA A 153 -9.05 2.72 -0.02
CA ALA A 153 -8.76 1.31 -0.20
C ALA A 153 -10.02 0.47 0.03
N THR A 154 -10.35 -0.41 -0.92
CA THR A 154 -11.55 -1.25 -0.89
C THR A 154 -11.25 -2.70 -1.25
N LEU A 155 -12.14 -3.62 -0.84
CA LEU A 155 -12.11 -5.03 -1.22
C LEU A 155 -12.85 -5.24 -2.56
N GLY A 156 -12.25 -4.79 -3.67
CA GLY A 156 -12.87 -4.92 -5.00
C GLY A 156 -14.08 -3.98 -5.22
N SER A 157 -14.66 -4.03 -6.42
CA SER A 157 -15.73 -3.14 -6.88
C SER A 157 -17.13 -3.37 -6.28
N SER A 158 -17.27 -4.29 -5.32
CA SER A 158 -18.58 -4.75 -4.81
C SER A 158 -19.16 -3.91 -3.67
N PHE A 159 -18.40 -3.02 -3.06
CA PHE A 159 -18.91 -2.11 -2.03
C PHE A 159 -19.06 -0.72 -2.62
N GLY A 160 -20.29 -0.40 -3.05
CA GLY A 160 -20.64 0.92 -3.57
C GLY A 160 -20.23 2.04 -2.61
N SER A 161 -20.17 3.27 -3.13
CA SER A 161 -19.81 4.51 -2.44
C SER A 161 -20.69 4.77 -1.20
N GLN A 162 -20.43 4.04 -0.11
CA GLN A 162 -21.00 4.36 1.19
C GLN A 162 -20.19 5.51 1.81
N SER A 163 -20.90 6.57 2.14
CA SER A 163 -20.36 7.72 2.87
C SER A 163 -20.11 7.32 4.33
N GLY A 164 -18.84 7.19 4.73
CA GLY A 164 -18.44 6.91 6.12
C GLY A 164 -17.94 5.49 6.38
N SER A 165 -17.18 5.34 7.47
CA SER A 165 -16.63 4.06 7.92
C SER A 165 -17.71 3.13 8.46
N ILE A 166 -17.74 1.90 7.96
CA ILE A 166 -18.62 0.81 8.41
C ILE A 166 -17.87 -0.22 9.27
N GLY A 167 -16.73 0.16 9.86
CA GLY A 167 -15.85 -0.77 10.59
C GLY A 167 -14.90 -1.56 9.69
N LEU A 168 -14.74 -1.15 8.43
CA LEU A 168 -13.80 -1.70 7.46
C LEU A 168 -12.83 -0.60 7.04
N GLY A 169 -11.76 -0.42 7.81
CA GLY A 169 -10.66 0.48 7.50
C GLY A 169 -9.44 -0.31 7.02
N PHE A 170 -8.63 0.31 6.17
CA PHE A 170 -7.40 -0.29 5.64
C PHE A 170 -6.21 0.62 5.84
N ALA A 171 -5.04 0.01 6.08
CA ALA A 171 -3.79 0.71 6.20
C ALA A 171 -2.67 -0.03 5.44
N ILE A 172 -1.81 0.73 4.77
CA ILE A 172 -0.61 0.22 4.11
C ILE A 172 0.39 -0.15 5.20
N PRO A 173 0.94 -1.39 5.23
CA PRO A 173 1.89 -1.80 6.26
C PRO A 173 3.13 -0.90 6.31
N ILE A 174 3.58 -0.55 7.53
CA ILE A 174 4.68 0.41 7.68
C ILE A 174 6.01 -0.10 7.15
N ASN A 175 6.30 -1.41 7.19
CA ASN A 175 7.55 -1.94 6.65
C ASN A 175 7.66 -1.69 5.15
N GLN A 176 6.55 -1.85 4.41
CA GLN A 176 6.49 -1.51 2.99
C GLN A 176 6.57 0.01 2.78
N ALA A 177 5.77 0.78 3.53
CA ALA A 177 5.74 2.23 3.40
C ALA A 177 7.11 2.86 3.69
N ARG A 178 7.85 2.32 4.67
CA ARG A 178 9.23 2.72 4.98
C ARG A 178 10.16 2.48 3.81
N ARG A 179 10.17 1.27 3.23
CA ARG A 179 11.03 0.92 2.07
C ARG A 179 10.77 1.88 0.91
N THR A 180 9.50 2.04 0.55
CA THR A 180 9.09 2.97 -0.52
C THR A 180 9.53 4.41 -0.21
N ALA A 181 9.31 4.90 1.02
CA ALA A 181 9.71 6.25 1.39
C ALA A 181 11.24 6.46 1.31
N GLU A 182 12.04 5.48 1.74
CA GLU A 182 13.51 5.54 1.64
C GLU A 182 13.97 5.60 0.17
N GLU A 183 13.37 4.82 -0.73
CA GLU A 183 13.64 4.88 -2.18
C GLU A 183 13.26 6.25 -2.77
N LEU A 184 12.05 6.75 -2.46
CA LEU A 184 11.59 8.06 -2.92
C LEU A 184 12.48 9.21 -2.43
N ILE A 185 12.97 9.15 -1.20
CA ILE A 185 13.90 10.16 -0.66
C ILE A 185 15.24 10.11 -1.39
N LYS A 186 15.74 8.90 -1.70
CA LYS A 186 17.06 8.71 -2.30
C LYS A 186 17.09 9.02 -3.79
N THR A 187 16.05 8.64 -4.52
CA THR A 187 16.06 8.64 -6.00
C THR A 187 14.93 9.43 -6.64
N GLY A 188 13.91 9.83 -5.86
CA GLY A 188 12.66 10.43 -6.36
C GLY A 188 11.70 9.40 -6.99
N LYS A 189 12.10 8.14 -7.08
CA LYS A 189 11.34 7.05 -7.67
C LYS A 189 11.39 5.83 -6.75
N SER A 190 10.40 4.94 -6.88
CA SER A 190 10.35 3.64 -6.22
C SER A 190 10.18 2.54 -7.24
N SER A 191 10.47 1.32 -6.83
CA SER A 191 10.28 0.11 -7.61
C SER A 191 9.39 -0.88 -6.88
N TYR A 192 8.74 -1.77 -7.62
CA TYR A 192 8.00 -2.89 -7.07
C TYR A 192 8.44 -4.19 -7.73
N PRO A 193 8.36 -5.33 -7.00
CA PRO A 193 8.75 -6.62 -7.53
C PRO A 193 7.74 -7.13 -8.55
N VAL A 194 8.25 -7.80 -9.56
CA VAL A 194 7.44 -8.48 -10.59
C VAL A 194 7.96 -9.89 -10.82
N LEU A 195 7.01 -10.77 -11.18
CA LEU A 195 7.29 -12.15 -11.60
C LEU A 195 7.41 -12.27 -13.13
N GLY A 196 6.81 -11.32 -13.87
CA GLY A 196 6.78 -11.30 -15.34
C GLY A 196 5.72 -12.20 -15.93
N ILE A 197 4.51 -12.14 -15.38
CA ILE A 197 3.31 -12.81 -15.89
C ILE A 197 2.16 -11.81 -16.03
N SER A 198 1.24 -12.09 -16.95
CA SER A 198 -0.12 -11.55 -16.91
C SER A 198 -1.06 -12.60 -16.35
N VAL A 199 -2.07 -12.19 -15.63
CA VAL A 199 -3.07 -13.07 -15.02
C VAL A 199 -4.44 -12.90 -15.66
N ASP A 200 -5.21 -13.97 -15.72
CA ASP A 200 -6.59 -13.94 -16.18
C ASP A 200 -7.50 -13.52 -15.03
N THR A 201 -8.00 -12.31 -15.08
CA THR A 201 -8.88 -11.74 -14.04
C THR A 201 -10.30 -12.31 -14.07
N SER A 202 -10.68 -13.01 -15.14
CA SER A 202 -11.99 -13.68 -15.26
C SER A 202 -12.02 -15.09 -14.67
N PHE A 203 -10.85 -15.65 -14.30
CA PHE A 203 -10.74 -17.00 -13.75
C PHE A 203 -11.20 -17.04 -12.29
N ALA A 204 -12.22 -17.87 -11.99
CA ALA A 204 -12.87 -17.95 -10.68
C ALA A 204 -12.79 -19.34 -10.01
N GLU A 205 -12.03 -20.27 -10.58
CA GLU A 205 -11.97 -21.68 -10.08
C GLU A 205 -10.97 -21.90 -8.94
N GLY A 206 -10.55 -20.80 -8.28
CA GLY A 206 -9.60 -20.85 -7.17
C GLY A 206 -8.13 -20.85 -7.61
N GLY A 207 -7.39 -19.83 -7.20
CA GLY A 207 -6.03 -19.53 -7.64
C GLY A 207 -5.98 -18.44 -8.69
N ALA A 208 -4.79 -18.17 -9.21
CA ALA A 208 -4.55 -17.17 -10.26
C ALA A 208 -4.02 -17.86 -11.52
N ARG A 209 -4.83 -17.85 -12.60
CA ARG A 209 -4.44 -18.45 -13.88
C ARG A 209 -3.49 -17.52 -14.64
N VAL A 210 -2.36 -18.07 -15.09
CA VAL A 210 -1.39 -17.37 -15.92
C VAL A 210 -1.96 -17.23 -17.35
N ALA A 211 -2.21 -16.01 -17.78
CA ALA A 211 -2.66 -15.68 -19.14
C ALA A 211 -1.49 -15.61 -20.13
N SER A 212 -0.34 -15.09 -19.69
CA SER A 212 0.89 -15.06 -20.48
C SER A 212 2.11 -14.96 -19.58
N VAL A 213 3.26 -15.37 -20.11
CA VAL A 213 4.58 -15.24 -19.48
C VAL A 213 5.43 -14.31 -20.36
N SER A 214 6.05 -13.31 -19.73
CA SER A 214 6.95 -12.39 -20.45
C SER A 214 8.29 -13.06 -20.74
N PRO A 215 8.87 -12.84 -21.94
CA PRO A 215 10.22 -13.32 -22.26
C PRO A 215 11.26 -12.78 -21.26
N ASP A 216 12.31 -13.54 -21.03
CA ASP A 216 13.44 -13.20 -20.13
C ASP A 216 13.02 -12.85 -18.69
N SER A 217 11.85 -13.32 -18.28
CA SER A 217 11.29 -13.02 -16.95
C SER A 217 11.67 -14.07 -15.90
N PRO A 218 11.53 -13.73 -14.59
CA PRO A 218 11.62 -14.70 -13.50
C PRO A 218 10.68 -15.89 -13.65
N ALA A 219 9.47 -15.66 -14.18
CA ALA A 219 8.48 -16.71 -14.41
C ALA A 219 8.94 -17.70 -15.49
N GLU A 220 9.43 -17.20 -16.62
CA GLU A 220 9.98 -18.05 -17.68
C GLU A 220 11.17 -18.86 -17.19
N SER A 221 12.12 -18.21 -16.50
CA SER A 221 13.28 -18.87 -15.90
C SER A 221 12.91 -19.94 -14.87
N ALA A 222 11.79 -19.78 -14.19
CA ALA A 222 11.25 -20.75 -13.22
C ALA A 222 10.42 -21.87 -13.89
N GLY A 223 10.21 -21.83 -15.22
CA GLY A 223 9.42 -22.80 -15.96
C GLY A 223 7.92 -22.68 -15.74
N ILE A 224 7.42 -21.48 -15.41
CA ILE A 224 5.98 -21.17 -15.38
C ILE A 224 5.51 -21.02 -16.84
N GLU A 225 4.34 -21.55 -17.14
CA GLU A 225 3.77 -21.56 -18.49
C GLU A 225 2.36 -20.94 -18.51
N THR A 226 1.92 -20.48 -19.67
CA THR A 226 0.53 -20.06 -19.88
C THR A 226 -0.42 -21.21 -19.55
N GLY A 227 -1.49 -20.92 -18.82
CA GLY A 227 -2.48 -21.89 -18.35
C GLY A 227 -2.18 -22.47 -16.96
N ASP A 228 -0.98 -22.27 -16.41
CA ASP A 228 -0.72 -22.66 -15.01
C ASP A 228 -1.66 -21.91 -14.06
N VAL A 229 -2.11 -22.57 -13.01
CA VAL A 229 -2.92 -21.97 -11.95
C VAL A 229 -2.07 -21.88 -10.67
N ILE A 230 -1.64 -20.67 -10.31
CA ILE A 230 -0.88 -20.43 -9.09
C ILE A 230 -1.84 -20.46 -7.90
N ILE A 231 -1.56 -21.35 -6.93
CA ILE A 231 -2.40 -21.59 -5.75
C ILE A 231 -1.72 -21.19 -4.44
N GLU A 232 -0.38 -20.96 -4.46
CA GLU A 232 0.38 -20.52 -3.30
C GLU A 232 1.63 -19.76 -3.73
N LEU A 233 1.99 -18.70 -2.99
CA LEU A 233 3.24 -17.95 -3.15
C LEU A 233 3.84 -17.66 -1.78
N GLY A 234 5.06 -18.18 -1.53
CA GLY A 234 5.79 -17.94 -0.29
C GLY A 234 5.05 -18.40 0.97
N GLY A 235 4.30 -19.51 0.91
CA GLY A 235 3.48 -20.03 2.01
C GLY A 235 2.11 -19.36 2.15
N ARG A 236 1.81 -18.33 1.34
CA ARG A 236 0.51 -17.68 1.30
C ARG A 236 -0.38 -18.35 0.25
N LYS A 237 -1.57 -18.82 0.66
CA LYS A 237 -2.58 -19.33 -0.25
C LYS A 237 -3.06 -18.22 -1.18
N ILE A 238 -3.23 -18.56 -2.46
CA ILE A 238 -3.73 -17.67 -3.50
C ILE A 238 -5.08 -18.22 -3.98
N THR A 239 -6.12 -17.40 -3.93
CA THR A 239 -7.48 -17.77 -4.32
C THR A 239 -7.98 -17.03 -5.56
N ASN A 240 -7.33 -15.93 -5.94
CA ASN A 240 -7.64 -15.12 -7.12
C ASN A 240 -6.42 -14.32 -7.59
N SER A 241 -6.59 -13.61 -8.71
CA SER A 241 -5.54 -12.81 -9.36
C SER A 241 -5.04 -11.65 -8.48
N ASP A 242 -5.93 -10.94 -7.76
CA ASP A 242 -5.56 -9.80 -6.92
C ASP A 242 -4.68 -10.24 -5.74
N GLU A 243 -5.01 -11.38 -5.14
CA GLU A 243 -4.20 -11.97 -4.07
C GLU A 243 -2.79 -12.33 -4.54
N LEU A 244 -2.63 -12.81 -5.78
CA LEU A 244 -1.31 -13.10 -6.35
C LEU A 244 -0.52 -11.81 -6.57
N ILE A 245 -1.13 -10.79 -7.18
CA ILE A 245 -0.47 -9.50 -7.42
C ILE A 245 0.00 -8.90 -6.09
N VAL A 246 -0.88 -8.90 -5.10
CA VAL A 246 -0.57 -8.38 -3.76
C VAL A 246 0.50 -9.20 -3.06
N ALA A 247 0.47 -10.53 -3.18
CA ALA A 247 1.48 -11.40 -2.59
C ALA A 247 2.87 -11.20 -3.21
N ILE A 248 2.94 -10.93 -4.51
CA ILE A 248 4.19 -10.56 -5.20
C ILE A 248 4.66 -9.19 -4.70
N ARG A 249 3.78 -8.19 -4.69
CA ARG A 249 4.12 -6.80 -4.27
C ARG A 249 4.49 -6.65 -2.79
N ASP A 250 4.11 -7.61 -1.95
CA ASP A 250 4.53 -7.69 -0.55
C ASP A 250 6.04 -7.98 -0.38
N LYS A 251 6.67 -8.53 -1.40
CA LYS A 251 8.09 -8.87 -1.43
C LYS A 251 8.95 -7.66 -1.87
N ALA A 252 10.26 -7.89 -1.93
CA ALA A 252 11.20 -6.94 -2.50
C ALA A 252 11.79 -7.48 -3.83
N PRO A 253 12.22 -6.61 -4.74
CA PRO A 253 13.08 -7.05 -5.84
C PRO A 253 14.32 -7.74 -5.30
N GLY A 254 14.66 -8.90 -5.88
CA GLY A 254 15.75 -9.77 -5.39
C GLY A 254 15.31 -10.90 -4.47
N ASP A 255 14.08 -10.85 -3.93
CA ASP A 255 13.58 -11.95 -3.09
C ASP A 255 13.33 -13.19 -3.93
N GLN A 256 13.80 -14.35 -3.41
CA GLN A 256 13.44 -15.66 -3.95
C GLN A 256 12.16 -16.16 -3.29
N VAL A 257 11.16 -16.50 -4.10
CA VAL A 257 9.86 -16.99 -3.65
C VAL A 257 9.61 -18.41 -4.14
N SER A 258 9.00 -19.23 -3.29
CA SER A 258 8.45 -20.54 -3.66
C SER A 258 7.05 -20.34 -4.20
N ILE A 259 6.71 -20.98 -5.31
CA ILE A 259 5.42 -20.87 -6.00
C ILE A 259 4.88 -22.28 -6.19
N THR A 260 3.71 -22.55 -5.60
CA THR A 260 2.96 -23.79 -5.88
C THR A 260 1.92 -23.51 -6.95
N LEU A 261 1.96 -24.27 -8.02
CA LEU A 261 1.02 -24.16 -9.14
C LEU A 261 0.44 -25.50 -9.54
N LYS A 262 -0.69 -25.47 -10.24
CA LYS A 262 -1.29 -26.63 -10.91
C LYS A 262 -1.13 -26.49 -12.41
N ARG A 263 -0.66 -27.57 -13.06
CA ARG A 263 -0.55 -27.71 -14.51
C ARG A 263 -1.14 -29.07 -14.89
N ASN A 264 -2.25 -29.09 -15.65
CA ASN A 264 -2.98 -30.31 -16.01
C ASN A 264 -3.28 -31.18 -14.78
N ASP A 265 -3.84 -30.58 -13.74
CA ASP A 265 -4.17 -31.20 -12.43
C ASP A 265 -2.97 -31.73 -11.62
N VAL A 266 -1.76 -31.57 -12.12
CA VAL A 266 -0.55 -31.95 -11.40
C VAL A 266 -0.03 -30.74 -10.61
N THR A 267 0.14 -30.90 -9.31
CA THR A 267 0.76 -29.87 -8.46
C THR A 267 2.27 -29.86 -8.64
N LYS A 268 2.83 -28.69 -8.88
CA LYS A 268 4.27 -28.44 -9.01
C LYS A 268 4.70 -27.32 -8.08
N VAL A 269 5.95 -27.38 -7.62
CA VAL A 269 6.58 -26.30 -6.84
C VAL A 269 7.78 -25.80 -7.60
N VAL A 270 7.82 -24.51 -7.89
CA VAL A 270 8.96 -23.85 -8.56
C VAL A 270 9.48 -22.72 -7.68
N LYS A 271 10.69 -22.23 -7.96
CA LYS A 271 11.27 -21.08 -7.28
C LYS A 271 11.60 -20.01 -8.31
N ALA A 272 11.26 -18.78 -8.00
CA ALA A 272 11.56 -17.63 -8.84
C ALA A 272 12.22 -16.52 -8.00
N THR A 273 13.18 -15.79 -8.58
CA THR A 273 13.75 -14.58 -7.96
C THR A 273 13.08 -13.37 -8.61
N LEU A 274 12.35 -12.60 -7.80
CA LEU A 274 11.61 -11.45 -8.27
C LEU A 274 12.56 -10.34 -8.72
N VAL A 275 12.19 -9.60 -9.77
CA VAL A 275 12.96 -8.46 -10.29
C VAL A 275 12.19 -7.16 -10.10
N ALA A 276 12.90 -6.01 -10.15
CA ALA A 276 12.23 -4.72 -10.15
C ALA A 276 11.47 -4.52 -11.47
N ALA A 277 10.24 -3.98 -11.39
CA ALA A 277 9.52 -3.55 -12.57
C ALA A 277 10.36 -2.54 -13.34
N GLN A 278 10.52 -2.75 -14.64
CA GLN A 278 11.14 -1.76 -15.54
C GLN A 278 10.11 -0.65 -15.80
N LYS A 279 10.48 0.60 -15.49
CA LYS A 279 9.67 1.79 -15.78
C LYS A 279 10.13 2.43 -17.07
#